data_4ade2b5724d1791b0824fad5b4a99747
#
_entry.id   4ade2b5724d1791b0824fad5b4a99747
#
_cell.length_a   1.000
_cell.length_b   1.000
_cell.length_c   1.000
_cell.angle_alpha   90.00
_cell.angle_beta   90.00
_cell.angle_gamma   90.00
#
_symmetry.space_group_name_H-M   'P 1'
#
loop_
_entity.id
_entity.type
_entity.pdbx_description
1 polymer ?
#
loop_
_entity_poly.entity_id
_entity_poly.type
_entity_poly.pdbx_seq_one_letter_code
_entity_poly.pdbx_strand_id
1 'polypeptide(L)'
;MRLRPFVLTLSLLLLCADVLPRTGPEGPVVRLSGGSIRGSFQGQSAVFKGIPYAAPPVGDLRWREPQPVSAWTEVRDATQPGNACVQDVAGLDAYIQPIAAAYGASYEIQPVTSSEDCLYLNVWAPSWPPRGSLPVMVWLHGGSNRIGSGSETTYDGSSLAAHGVIIVSINYRLGILGFFNHPDLAAESPHHSSGNYGLLDQLAALRWVKDNIGQFGGDPENVTLFGESAGAVDAGLLMTSPLSVHLFRSVISESGPPFGLGPVRTRAEAEATGVAIAKLAVGTSPSPLVNLRKLPATDLVKLVNERYKGPNPADWMVDGWVFPQPPAKIYASGGISTVDLMVGLNGREMSAFRVVTAARVKNAPRPLENEGPVQVVRRFADAAYPLYGGWTYAAIAKYLFQALFDHDRGIDQAANDMLIACPLGAMATLTAARTGRVYVYKFDRAVPGKGESALGAFHGLEIPYVFHAFQDRTWQWLPVTEVDERLSGEIQAYWTNFAKAGDPNSPSAATWPAWDKAPGSYIEFSPDGAPVPRQGFAPPFCDLSLDRLRGQLSINK
;
A
#
# COMPACT_ATOMS: atom_id res chain seq x y z
N MET A 1 38.68 69.91 63.06
CA MET A 1 39.07 69.15 61.88
C MET A 1 38.01 68.11 61.63
N ARG A 2 37.09 68.33 60.73
CA ARG A 2 35.98 67.36 60.42
C ARG A 2 36.20 66.93 58.96
N LEU A 3 36.47 65.64 58.77
CA LEU A 3 36.59 64.97 57.48
C LEU A 3 35.18 64.68 56.99
N ARG A 4 34.84 65.06 55.76
CA ARG A 4 33.61 64.70 55.05
C ARG A 4 33.97 63.47 54.19
N PRO A 5 33.08 62.45 54.13
CA PRO A 5 33.21 61.32 53.23
C PRO A 5 32.69 61.68 51.83
N PHE A 6 33.47 61.32 50.81
CA PHE A 6 33.13 61.32 49.39
C PHE A 6 32.23 60.05 49.11
N VAL A 7 31.05 60.30 48.65
CA VAL A 7 30.16 59.19 48.15
C VAL A 7 30.39 59.07 46.65
N LEU A 8 30.98 57.94 46.25
CA LEU A 8 31.12 57.55 44.85
C LEU A 8 29.86 56.81 44.41
N THR A 9 29.02 57.44 43.59
CA THR A 9 27.85 56.81 42.93
C THR A 9 28.33 56.01 41.70
N LEU A 10 28.31 54.70 41.82
CA LEU A 10 28.59 53.76 40.71
C LEU A 10 27.28 53.58 39.92
N SER A 11 27.20 54.20 38.75
CA SER A 11 26.10 53.99 37.80
C SER A 11 26.23 52.64 37.13
N LEU A 12 25.40 51.68 37.48
CA LEU A 12 25.29 50.40 36.83
C LEU A 12 24.48 50.57 35.53
N LEU A 13 25.18 50.59 34.39
CA LEU A 13 24.58 50.45 33.05
C LEU A 13 24.12 49.01 32.89
N LEU A 14 22.84 48.74 33.03
CA LEU A 14 22.19 47.49 32.59
C LEU A 14 22.19 47.49 31.06
N LEU A 15 23.13 46.74 30.46
CA LEU A 15 23.03 46.29 29.09
C LEU A 15 21.90 45.28 29.03
N CYS A 16 20.72 45.70 28.57
CA CYS A 16 19.70 44.77 28.04
C CYS A 16 20.32 44.16 26.77
N ALA A 17 20.92 43.00 26.93
CA ALA A 17 21.15 42.13 25.79
C ALA A 17 19.77 41.63 25.32
N ASP A 18 19.30 42.17 24.20
CA ASP A 18 18.21 41.57 23.46
C ASP A 18 18.57 40.11 23.21
N VAL A 19 17.93 39.21 23.97
CA VAL A 19 17.96 37.78 23.68
C VAL A 19 17.10 37.59 22.42
N LEU A 20 17.72 37.77 21.25
CA LEU A 20 17.16 37.28 20.00
C LEU A 20 16.81 35.81 20.22
N PRO A 21 15.60 35.38 19.87
CA PRO A 21 15.26 33.97 19.95
C PRO A 21 16.32 33.24 19.11
N ARG A 22 17.05 32.31 19.71
CA ARG A 22 17.88 31.36 18.99
C ARG A 22 16.92 30.57 18.11
N THR A 23 16.82 30.95 16.85
CA THR A 23 16.29 30.07 15.83
C THR A 23 17.17 28.82 15.89
N GLY A 24 16.57 27.68 16.25
CA GLY A 24 17.23 26.38 16.14
C GLY A 24 17.79 26.20 14.71
N PRO A 25 18.69 25.24 14.47
CA PRO A 25 19.29 25.08 13.16
C PRO A 25 18.18 25.02 12.12
N GLU A 26 18.23 25.91 11.13
CA GLU A 26 17.29 25.89 10.01
C GLU A 26 17.30 24.47 9.41
N GLY A 27 16.10 23.89 9.16
CA GLY A 27 15.97 22.54 8.60
C GLY A 27 16.74 22.37 7.28
N PRO A 28 16.97 21.13 6.85
CA PRO A 28 17.72 20.82 5.63
C PRO A 28 17.00 21.40 4.41
N VAL A 29 17.74 22.01 3.48
CA VAL A 29 17.21 22.56 2.24
C VAL A 29 17.71 21.74 1.06
N VAL A 30 16.79 21.34 0.18
CA VAL A 30 17.05 20.59 -1.05
C VAL A 30 16.56 21.38 -2.26
N ARG A 31 17.33 21.37 -3.33
CA ARG A 31 16.92 21.92 -4.62
C ARG A 31 16.44 20.78 -5.54
N LEU A 32 15.18 20.84 -5.92
CA LEU A 32 14.53 19.91 -6.84
C LEU A 32 14.40 20.53 -8.23
N SER A 33 13.97 19.72 -9.21
CA SER A 33 13.67 20.20 -10.56
C SER A 33 12.60 21.31 -10.57
N GLY A 34 11.61 21.26 -9.67
CA GLY A 34 10.54 22.26 -9.57
C GLY A 34 10.90 23.49 -8.73
N GLY A 35 11.88 23.42 -7.82
CA GLY A 35 12.26 24.51 -6.90
C GLY A 35 12.87 23.98 -5.61
N SER A 36 13.13 24.86 -4.64
CA SER A 36 13.73 24.47 -3.36
C SER A 36 12.66 24.14 -2.31
N ILE A 37 12.98 23.18 -1.44
CA ILE A 37 12.15 22.80 -0.30
C ILE A 37 12.97 22.78 0.99
N ARG A 38 12.32 23.03 2.13
CA ARG A 38 12.93 22.96 3.47
C ARG A 38 12.22 21.88 4.27
N GLY A 39 12.96 20.88 4.73
CA GLY A 39 12.50 19.82 5.64
C GLY A 39 12.79 20.12 7.10
N SER A 40 12.71 19.08 7.91
CA SER A 40 13.02 19.09 9.35
C SER A 40 14.05 18.02 9.68
N PHE A 41 14.60 18.07 10.91
CA PHE A 41 15.42 17.00 11.46
C PHE A 41 14.59 16.16 12.44
N GLN A 42 14.72 14.85 12.35
CA GLN A 42 14.22 13.88 13.32
C GLN A 42 15.42 13.02 13.76
N GLY A 43 16.01 13.38 14.90
CA GLY A 43 17.29 12.85 15.30
C GLY A 43 18.41 13.25 14.31
N GLN A 44 19.08 12.26 13.73
CA GLN A 44 20.08 12.47 12.66
C GLN A 44 19.47 12.45 11.26
N SER A 45 18.24 12.00 11.12
CA SER A 45 17.56 11.89 9.84
C SER A 45 17.01 13.23 9.37
N ALA A 46 17.12 13.51 8.08
CA ALA A 46 16.43 14.60 7.42
C ALA A 46 15.08 14.10 6.88
N VAL A 47 14.01 14.82 7.21
CA VAL A 47 12.65 14.45 6.85
C VAL A 47 12.00 15.58 6.06
N PHE A 48 11.43 15.23 4.91
CA PHE A 48 10.72 16.15 4.04
C PHE A 48 9.33 15.59 3.77
N LYS A 49 8.29 16.36 4.09
CA LYS A 49 6.89 15.95 3.96
C LYS A 49 6.12 16.90 3.05
N GLY A 50 5.09 16.39 2.36
CA GLY A 50 4.23 17.22 1.52
C GLY A 50 4.94 17.76 0.26
N ILE A 51 5.84 16.99 -0.34
CA ILE A 51 6.52 17.37 -1.58
C ILE A 51 5.58 17.08 -2.75
N PRO A 52 5.18 18.07 -3.57
CA PRO A 52 4.32 17.82 -4.73
C PRO A 52 5.13 17.11 -5.82
N TYR A 53 4.63 15.98 -6.33
CA TYR A 53 5.24 15.27 -7.45
C TYR A 53 4.47 15.46 -8.77
N ALA A 54 3.24 15.95 -8.68
CA ALA A 54 2.41 16.32 -9.83
C ALA A 54 1.55 17.55 -9.49
N ALA A 55 1.01 18.20 -10.51
CA ALA A 55 0.08 19.30 -10.36
C ALA A 55 -1.23 18.81 -9.70
N PRO A 56 -1.91 19.66 -8.89
CA PRO A 56 -3.19 19.31 -8.29
C PRO A 56 -4.21 18.87 -9.36
N PRO A 57 -4.81 17.67 -9.27
CA PRO A 57 -5.77 17.16 -10.24
C PRO A 57 -7.18 17.72 -10.00
N VAL A 58 -7.31 19.03 -9.99
CA VAL A 58 -8.54 19.78 -9.67
C VAL A 58 -9.21 20.36 -10.91
N GLY A 59 -10.51 20.59 -10.88
CA GLY A 59 -11.25 21.23 -11.97
C GLY A 59 -11.14 20.45 -13.27
N ASP A 60 -10.61 21.07 -14.32
CA ASP A 60 -10.44 20.43 -15.62
C ASP A 60 -9.36 19.34 -15.64
N LEU A 61 -8.49 19.27 -14.62
CA LEU A 61 -7.51 18.22 -14.44
C LEU A 61 -8.08 16.99 -13.69
N ARG A 62 -9.29 17.07 -13.13
CA ARG A 62 -9.98 15.90 -12.58
C ARG A 62 -10.17 14.87 -13.68
N TRP A 63 -9.75 13.61 -13.42
CA TRP A 63 -9.74 12.52 -14.40
C TRP A 63 -8.90 12.79 -15.64
N ARG A 64 -7.77 13.46 -15.46
CA ARG A 64 -6.69 13.51 -16.43
C ARG A 64 -5.44 12.85 -15.90
N GLU A 65 -4.54 12.50 -16.80
CA GLU A 65 -3.20 12.03 -16.46
C GLU A 65 -2.50 13.08 -15.58
N PRO A 66 -1.64 12.66 -14.62
CA PRO A 66 -0.91 13.59 -13.77
C PRO A 66 -0.05 14.53 -14.62
N GLN A 67 -0.14 15.83 -14.33
CA GLN A 67 0.59 16.88 -15.05
C GLN A 67 1.82 17.32 -14.24
N PRO A 68 2.87 17.84 -14.89
CA PRO A 68 4.04 18.36 -14.19
C PRO A 68 3.68 19.47 -13.21
N VAL A 69 4.41 19.51 -12.09
CA VAL A 69 4.29 20.60 -11.11
C VAL A 69 4.81 21.91 -11.71
N SER A 70 4.09 23.00 -11.49
CA SER A 70 4.59 24.33 -11.85
C SER A 70 5.81 24.68 -10.99
N ALA A 71 6.87 25.19 -11.63
CA ALA A 71 8.07 25.62 -10.92
C ALA A 71 7.76 26.76 -9.95
N TRP A 72 8.51 26.80 -8.83
CA TRP A 72 8.42 27.84 -7.80
C TRP A 72 9.80 28.42 -7.48
N THR A 73 9.81 29.67 -7.04
CA THR A 73 11.06 30.42 -6.78
C THR A 73 11.44 30.48 -5.32
N GLU A 74 10.46 30.49 -4.42
CA GLU A 74 10.67 30.53 -2.98
C GLU A 74 10.95 29.15 -2.42
N VAL A 75 11.62 29.09 -1.25
CA VAL A 75 11.81 27.83 -0.54
C VAL A 75 10.48 27.40 0.08
N ARG A 76 9.87 26.32 -0.43
CA ARG A 76 8.64 25.75 0.14
C ARG A 76 8.92 25.04 1.46
N ASP A 77 8.00 25.19 2.40
CA ASP A 77 7.96 24.38 3.61
C ASP A 77 7.57 22.94 3.29
N ALA A 78 8.42 22.00 3.66
CA ALA A 78 8.23 20.56 3.55
C ALA A 78 8.39 19.89 4.93
N THR A 79 7.89 20.53 6.00
CA THR A 79 7.91 19.99 7.36
C THR A 79 6.59 19.30 7.73
N GLN A 80 5.52 19.57 6.99
CA GLN A 80 4.18 19.02 7.22
C GLN A 80 3.73 18.18 6.03
N PRO A 81 2.98 17.09 6.26
CA PRO A 81 2.45 16.28 5.18
C PRO A 81 1.44 17.07 4.32
N GLY A 82 1.34 16.71 3.04
CA GLY A 82 0.25 17.17 2.18
C GLY A 82 -1.09 16.51 2.55
N ASN A 83 -2.17 17.00 1.96
CA ASN A 83 -3.50 16.43 2.16
C ASN A 83 -3.55 14.97 1.69
N ALA A 84 -4.35 14.14 2.38
CA ALA A 84 -4.78 12.86 1.83
C ALA A 84 -5.66 13.06 0.58
N CYS A 85 -5.70 12.09 -0.32
CA CYS A 85 -6.66 12.13 -1.42
C CYS A 85 -8.09 11.93 -0.93
N VAL A 86 -9.07 12.53 -1.63
CA VAL A 86 -10.47 12.48 -1.22
C VAL A 86 -10.94 11.04 -1.12
N GLN A 87 -11.49 10.69 0.04
CA GLN A 87 -11.88 9.35 0.42
C GLN A 87 -13.03 9.38 1.45
N ASP A 88 -13.42 8.24 2.00
CA ASP A 88 -14.35 8.18 3.12
C ASP A 88 -13.76 8.90 4.33
N VAL A 89 -14.59 9.66 5.06
CA VAL A 89 -14.14 10.46 6.20
C VAL A 89 -13.56 9.63 7.35
N ALA A 90 -13.94 8.36 7.45
CA ALA A 90 -13.39 7.45 8.45
C ALA A 90 -12.06 6.81 7.98
N GLY A 91 -11.79 6.79 6.67
CA GLY A 91 -10.56 6.24 6.12
C GLY A 91 -10.22 4.84 6.64
N LEU A 92 -8.93 4.61 6.91
CA LEU A 92 -8.42 3.35 7.46
C LEU A 92 -8.95 3.06 8.88
N ASP A 93 -9.25 4.09 9.66
CA ASP A 93 -9.73 3.95 11.04
C ASP A 93 -11.00 3.09 11.12
N ALA A 94 -11.86 3.13 10.09
CA ALA A 94 -13.07 2.28 10.00
C ALA A 94 -12.75 0.78 9.85
N TYR A 95 -11.54 0.45 9.41
CA TYR A 95 -11.03 -0.92 9.38
C TYR A 95 -10.42 -1.29 10.74
N ILE A 96 -9.63 -0.42 11.33
CA ILE A 96 -8.90 -0.66 12.58
C ILE A 96 -9.81 -0.75 13.80
N GLN A 97 -10.85 0.09 13.88
CA GLN A 97 -11.73 0.16 15.06
C GLN A 97 -12.34 -1.19 15.48
N PRO A 98 -12.95 -2.00 14.57
CA PRO A 98 -13.49 -3.31 14.95
C PRO A 98 -12.42 -4.32 15.36
N ILE A 99 -11.22 -4.21 14.81
CA ILE A 99 -10.08 -5.06 15.13
C ILE A 99 -9.60 -4.75 16.56
N ALA A 100 -9.42 -3.48 16.89
CA ALA A 100 -9.08 -3.03 18.24
C ALA A 100 -10.14 -3.48 19.27
N ALA A 101 -11.42 -3.36 18.92
CA ALA A 101 -12.52 -3.83 19.76
C ALA A 101 -12.48 -5.34 20.02
N ALA A 102 -12.03 -6.16 19.06
CA ALA A 102 -11.84 -7.59 19.24
C ALA A 102 -10.75 -7.90 20.28
N TYR A 103 -9.73 -7.06 20.38
CA TYR A 103 -8.72 -7.11 21.47
C TYR A 103 -9.24 -6.52 22.80
N GLY A 104 -10.44 -5.95 22.82
CA GLY A 104 -11.02 -5.30 23.99
C GLY A 104 -10.50 -3.89 24.23
N ALA A 105 -9.88 -3.29 23.22
CA ALA A 105 -9.39 -1.93 23.25
C ALA A 105 -10.45 -0.94 22.72
N SER A 106 -10.44 0.30 23.21
CA SER A 106 -11.17 1.40 22.62
C SER A 106 -10.30 2.06 21.56
N TYR A 107 -10.90 2.37 20.41
CA TYR A 107 -10.24 3.08 19.32
C TYR A 107 -11.17 4.17 18.80
N GLU A 108 -10.67 5.39 18.80
CA GLU A 108 -11.43 6.55 18.35
C GLU A 108 -11.09 6.87 16.89
N ILE A 109 -12.12 6.85 16.03
CA ILE A 109 -11.98 7.24 14.62
C ILE A 109 -11.70 8.74 14.54
N GLN A 110 -10.65 9.12 13.83
CA GLN A 110 -10.33 10.50 13.50
C GLN A 110 -10.73 10.80 12.06
N PRO A 111 -11.47 11.90 11.81
CA PRO A 111 -11.80 12.30 10.44
C PRO A 111 -10.54 12.55 9.60
N VAL A 112 -10.50 11.98 8.41
CA VAL A 112 -9.40 12.21 7.47
C VAL A 112 -9.61 13.56 6.77
N THR A 113 -8.65 14.47 6.94
CA THR A 113 -8.60 15.71 6.16
C THR A 113 -8.09 15.39 4.76
N SER A 114 -8.95 15.56 3.76
CA SER A 114 -8.66 15.19 2.39
C SER A 114 -8.99 16.30 1.39
N SER A 115 -8.28 16.28 0.25
CA SER A 115 -8.44 17.23 -0.84
C SER A 115 -8.17 16.53 -2.18
N GLU A 116 -8.66 17.10 -3.29
CA GLU A 116 -8.19 16.70 -4.61
C GLU A 116 -6.74 17.15 -4.87
N ASP A 117 -6.30 18.25 -4.22
CA ASP A 117 -4.89 18.61 -4.17
C ASP A 117 -4.16 17.71 -3.16
N CYS A 118 -3.75 16.53 -3.62
CA CYS A 118 -3.25 15.44 -2.80
C CYS A 118 -2.03 14.69 -3.35
N LEU A 119 -1.54 15.06 -4.54
CA LEU A 119 -0.44 14.34 -5.20
C LEU A 119 0.92 14.73 -4.58
N TYR A 120 1.11 14.29 -3.36
CA TYR A 120 2.27 14.57 -2.52
C TYR A 120 2.99 13.27 -2.12
N LEU A 121 4.29 13.43 -1.84
CA LEU A 121 5.12 12.37 -1.28
C LEU A 121 5.94 12.90 -0.10
N ASN A 122 6.48 11.98 0.69
CA ASN A 122 7.35 12.26 1.82
C ASN A 122 8.66 11.49 1.65
N VAL A 123 9.76 12.04 2.17
CA VAL A 123 11.10 11.44 2.08
C VAL A 123 11.76 11.44 3.46
N TRP A 124 12.32 10.30 3.86
CA TRP A 124 13.17 10.13 5.04
C TRP A 124 14.57 9.74 4.58
N ALA A 125 15.55 10.59 4.85
CA ALA A 125 16.95 10.33 4.59
C ALA A 125 17.71 10.08 5.92
N PRO A 126 18.48 8.98 6.05
CA PRO A 126 19.05 8.55 7.33
C PRO A 126 20.14 9.49 7.85
N SER A 127 20.69 10.33 7.02
CA SER A 127 21.73 11.31 7.39
C SER A 127 21.66 12.58 6.53
N TRP A 128 22.13 13.69 7.10
CA TRP A 128 22.22 14.96 6.39
C TRP A 128 23.51 15.71 6.77
N PRO A 129 24.26 16.29 5.82
CA PRO A 129 24.07 16.19 4.37
C PRO A 129 24.21 14.74 3.87
N PRO A 130 23.63 14.41 2.68
CA PRO A 130 23.69 13.07 2.14
C PRO A 130 25.12 12.54 2.00
N ARG A 131 25.32 11.25 2.32
CA ARG A 131 26.62 10.59 2.21
C ARG A 131 26.49 9.36 1.34
N GLY A 132 26.90 9.45 0.08
CA GLY A 132 26.85 8.33 -0.86
C GLY A 132 25.51 8.23 -1.60
N SER A 133 25.30 7.08 -2.25
CA SER A 133 24.13 6.73 -3.03
C SER A 133 23.44 5.54 -2.36
N LEU A 134 22.36 5.81 -1.64
CA LEU A 134 21.66 4.83 -0.82
C LEU A 134 20.50 4.18 -1.59
N PRO A 135 20.19 2.89 -1.37
CA PRO A 135 18.98 2.28 -1.89
C PRO A 135 17.73 3.06 -1.48
N VAL A 136 16.75 3.09 -2.35
CA VAL A 136 15.49 3.79 -2.16
C VAL A 136 14.36 2.79 -2.05
N MET A 137 13.48 2.95 -1.06
CA MET A 137 12.27 2.15 -0.91
C MET A 137 11.06 3.08 -1.03
N VAL A 138 10.16 2.79 -2.00
CA VAL A 138 8.96 3.60 -2.29
C VAL A 138 7.73 2.83 -1.83
N TRP A 139 7.02 3.38 -0.84
CA TRP A 139 5.83 2.79 -0.24
C TRP A 139 4.55 3.16 -0.98
N LEU A 140 3.77 2.14 -1.34
CA LEU A 140 2.40 2.24 -1.80
C LEU A 140 1.46 1.75 -0.69
N HIS A 141 0.64 2.65 -0.14
CA HIS A 141 -0.29 2.28 0.91
C HIS A 141 -1.43 1.38 0.41
N GLY A 142 -2.00 0.58 1.31
CA GLY A 142 -3.18 -0.23 1.06
C GLY A 142 -4.50 0.55 1.10
N GLY A 143 -5.60 -0.18 1.36
CA GLY A 143 -6.93 0.42 1.49
C GLY A 143 -7.83 0.24 0.26
N SER A 144 -7.63 -0.84 -0.51
CA SER A 144 -8.47 -1.23 -1.66
C SER A 144 -8.60 -0.15 -2.73
N ASN A 145 -7.59 0.70 -2.91
CA ASN A 145 -7.60 1.86 -3.80
C ASN A 145 -8.77 2.85 -3.54
N ARG A 146 -9.34 2.82 -2.32
CA ARG A 146 -10.48 3.66 -1.91
C ARG A 146 -10.20 4.54 -0.71
N ILE A 147 -9.31 4.12 0.16
CA ILE A 147 -8.90 4.81 1.39
C ILE A 147 -7.39 4.69 1.56
N GLY A 148 -6.84 5.45 2.50
CA GLY A 148 -5.42 5.45 2.85
C GLY A 148 -4.69 6.72 2.43
N SER A 149 -3.49 6.87 2.94
CA SER A 149 -2.58 7.98 2.62
C SER A 149 -1.14 7.58 2.94
N GLY A 150 -0.20 7.93 2.09
CA GLY A 150 1.23 7.79 2.38
C GLY A 150 1.70 8.68 3.54
N SER A 151 0.84 9.56 4.04
CA SER A 151 1.14 10.45 5.17
C SER A 151 0.55 9.96 6.50
N GLU A 152 -0.02 8.75 6.55
CA GLU A 152 -0.44 8.15 7.82
C GLU A 152 0.78 7.93 8.72
N THR A 153 0.62 8.21 10.01
CA THR A 153 1.73 8.16 10.98
C THR A 153 2.30 6.75 11.14
N THR A 154 1.50 5.73 10.85
CA THR A 154 1.94 4.33 10.82
C THR A 154 3.02 4.05 9.76
N TYR A 155 3.12 4.90 8.72
CA TYR A 155 4.13 4.79 7.66
C TYR A 155 5.33 5.73 7.87
N ASP A 156 5.62 6.14 9.12
CA ASP A 156 6.83 6.91 9.41
C ASP A 156 8.08 6.10 9.05
N GLY A 157 8.81 6.59 8.06
CA GLY A 157 9.96 5.89 7.48
C GLY A 157 11.24 5.96 8.30
N SER A 158 11.25 6.64 9.47
CA SER A 158 12.47 6.92 10.24
C SER A 158 13.16 5.65 10.70
N SER A 159 12.39 4.64 11.16
CA SER A 159 12.95 3.37 11.64
C SER A 159 13.62 2.58 10.51
N LEU A 160 12.94 2.43 9.37
CA LEU A 160 13.54 1.79 8.18
C LEU A 160 14.75 2.56 7.67
N ALA A 161 14.68 3.90 7.62
CA ALA A 161 15.78 4.73 7.16
C ALA A 161 17.04 4.56 8.02
N ALA A 162 16.89 4.31 9.33
CA ALA A 162 18.01 4.04 10.22
C ALA A 162 18.84 2.81 9.80
N HIS A 163 18.27 1.90 9.00
CA HIS A 163 18.98 0.78 8.40
C HIS A 163 19.78 1.16 7.12
N GLY A 164 19.92 2.44 6.79
CA GLY A 164 20.75 2.91 5.69
C GLY A 164 20.08 2.83 4.31
N VAL A 165 18.81 3.12 4.24
CA VAL A 165 18.00 3.26 3.03
C VAL A 165 17.28 4.62 3.03
N ILE A 166 16.89 5.12 1.87
CA ILE A 166 15.96 6.25 1.75
C ILE A 166 14.55 5.69 1.67
N ILE A 167 13.63 6.23 2.48
CA ILE A 167 12.21 5.86 2.41
C ILE A 167 11.44 6.99 1.72
N VAL A 168 10.55 6.62 0.82
CA VAL A 168 9.59 7.50 0.18
C VAL A 168 8.20 6.92 0.37
N SER A 169 7.25 7.68 0.88
CA SER A 169 5.84 7.30 0.87
C SER A 169 5.04 8.25 -0.03
N ILE A 170 4.06 7.74 -0.75
CA ILE A 170 3.32 8.52 -1.73
C ILE A 170 1.81 8.47 -1.49
N ASN A 171 1.12 9.56 -1.81
CA ASN A 171 -0.31 9.56 -2.06
C ASN A 171 -0.58 9.27 -3.55
N TYR A 172 -1.74 8.74 -3.85
CA TYR A 172 -2.26 8.59 -5.21
C TYR A 172 -3.79 8.70 -5.18
N ARG A 173 -4.41 9.09 -6.29
CA ARG A 173 -5.87 9.26 -6.36
C ARG A 173 -6.61 7.95 -6.12
N LEU A 174 -7.71 8.04 -5.39
CA LEU A 174 -8.47 6.93 -4.86
C LEU A 174 -9.91 6.89 -5.39
N GLY A 175 -10.54 5.73 -5.30
CA GLY A 175 -11.95 5.55 -5.58
C GLY A 175 -12.36 6.06 -6.96
N ILE A 176 -13.51 6.71 -7.01
CA ILE A 176 -14.03 7.30 -8.25
C ILE A 176 -13.12 8.40 -8.83
N LEU A 177 -12.28 9.03 -8.02
CA LEU A 177 -11.36 10.08 -8.50
C LEU A 177 -10.09 9.49 -9.13
N GLY A 178 -9.70 8.28 -8.71
CA GLY A 178 -8.51 7.59 -9.22
C GLY A 178 -8.78 6.57 -10.32
N PHE A 179 -10.03 6.04 -10.42
CA PHE A 179 -10.31 4.88 -11.27
C PHE A 179 -11.59 5.02 -12.11
N PHE A 180 -12.13 6.22 -12.25
CA PHE A 180 -13.33 6.47 -13.03
C PHE A 180 -13.10 6.28 -14.52
N ASN A 181 -13.93 5.45 -15.14
CA ASN A 181 -13.93 5.18 -16.57
C ASN A 181 -15.18 5.79 -17.22
N HIS A 182 -15.02 6.42 -18.37
CA HIS A 182 -16.13 6.93 -19.16
C HIS A 182 -15.69 7.08 -20.63
N PRO A 183 -16.57 6.79 -21.61
CA PRO A 183 -16.22 6.95 -23.03
C PRO A 183 -15.73 8.35 -23.39
N ASP A 184 -16.35 9.40 -22.82
CA ASP A 184 -15.95 10.78 -23.08
C ASP A 184 -14.55 11.09 -22.51
N LEU A 185 -14.16 10.49 -21.36
CA LEU A 185 -12.80 10.62 -20.82
C LEU A 185 -11.78 9.96 -21.74
N ALA A 186 -12.11 8.79 -22.28
CA ALA A 186 -11.26 8.13 -23.26
C ALA A 186 -11.13 8.97 -24.55
N ALA A 187 -12.17 9.66 -24.96
CA ALA A 187 -12.12 10.56 -26.11
C ALA A 187 -11.28 11.83 -25.85
N GLU A 188 -11.20 12.31 -24.59
CA GLU A 188 -10.34 13.43 -24.20
C GLU A 188 -8.86 13.05 -24.06
N SER A 189 -8.53 11.77 -23.83
CA SER A 189 -7.16 11.30 -23.62
C SER A 189 -6.41 11.14 -24.94
N PRO A 190 -5.13 11.60 -25.03
CA PRO A 190 -4.28 11.36 -26.21
C PRO A 190 -3.97 9.88 -26.42
N HIS A 191 -4.18 9.04 -25.40
CA HIS A 191 -3.99 7.59 -25.44
C HIS A 191 -5.28 6.82 -25.67
N HIS A 192 -6.41 7.52 -25.87
CA HIS A 192 -7.74 6.92 -26.00
C HIS A 192 -8.09 5.98 -24.85
N SER A 193 -7.61 6.29 -23.65
CA SER A 193 -7.76 5.52 -22.41
C SER A 193 -8.40 6.38 -21.32
N SER A 194 -9.12 5.75 -20.39
CA SER A 194 -9.65 6.37 -19.17
C SER A 194 -9.54 5.42 -17.99
N GLY A 195 -9.65 5.92 -16.78
CA GLY A 195 -9.40 5.17 -15.56
C GLY A 195 -7.90 5.00 -15.29
N ASN A 196 -7.55 4.11 -14.38
CA ASN A 196 -6.17 3.85 -13.96
C ASN A 196 -5.37 5.11 -13.53
N TYR A 197 -6.05 6.24 -13.22
CA TYR A 197 -5.36 7.50 -12.87
C TYR A 197 -4.56 7.37 -11.58
N GLY A 198 -5.03 6.57 -10.60
CA GLY A 198 -4.26 6.28 -9.40
C GLY A 198 -2.93 5.57 -9.70
N LEU A 199 -2.93 4.64 -10.66
CA LEU A 199 -1.71 3.95 -11.11
C LEU A 199 -0.80 4.89 -11.93
N LEU A 200 -1.38 5.80 -12.71
CA LEU A 200 -0.62 6.84 -13.40
C LEU A 200 0.03 7.82 -12.41
N ASP A 201 -0.63 8.11 -11.28
CA ASP A 201 -0.06 8.92 -10.20
C ASP A 201 1.14 8.22 -9.57
N GLN A 202 1.04 6.91 -9.31
CA GLN A 202 2.16 6.09 -8.80
C GLN A 202 3.34 6.10 -9.79
N LEU A 203 3.07 5.97 -11.09
CA LEU A 203 4.10 6.09 -12.13
C LEU A 203 4.72 7.49 -12.18
N ALA A 204 3.94 8.55 -11.97
CA ALA A 204 4.46 9.91 -11.91
C ALA A 204 5.35 10.13 -10.68
N ALA A 205 4.95 9.57 -9.51
CA ALA A 205 5.78 9.60 -8.31
C ALA A 205 7.10 8.83 -8.49
N LEU A 206 7.07 7.67 -9.15
CA LEU A 206 8.28 6.91 -9.45
C LEU A 206 9.22 7.66 -10.42
N ARG A 207 8.68 8.37 -11.42
CA ARG A 207 9.46 9.26 -12.29
C ARG A 207 10.07 10.42 -11.49
N TRP A 208 9.28 11.01 -10.58
CA TRP A 208 9.80 12.03 -9.68
C TRP A 208 10.97 11.50 -8.83
N VAL A 209 10.87 10.28 -8.29
CA VAL A 209 11.96 9.61 -7.56
C VAL A 209 13.18 9.48 -8.47
N LYS A 210 13.02 8.99 -9.70
CA LYS A 210 14.09 8.85 -10.68
C LYS A 210 14.83 10.18 -10.92
N ASP A 211 14.11 11.27 -10.99
CA ASP A 211 14.66 12.59 -11.34
C ASP A 211 15.27 13.35 -10.15
N ASN A 212 14.76 13.10 -8.91
CA ASN A 212 15.06 13.98 -7.78
C ASN A 212 15.72 13.27 -6.59
N ILE A 213 15.62 11.95 -6.44
CA ILE A 213 16.02 11.28 -5.20
C ILE A 213 17.53 11.35 -4.92
N GLY A 214 18.33 11.56 -5.95
CA GLY A 214 19.77 11.81 -5.83
C GLY A 214 20.11 13.02 -4.96
N GLN A 215 19.23 14.03 -4.90
CA GLN A 215 19.40 15.21 -4.07
C GLN A 215 19.26 14.91 -2.57
N PHE A 216 18.63 13.78 -2.23
CA PHE A 216 18.48 13.26 -0.87
C PHE A 216 19.53 12.19 -0.53
N GLY A 217 20.43 11.87 -1.48
CA GLY A 217 21.42 10.80 -1.35
C GLY A 217 20.91 9.41 -1.73
N GLY A 218 19.79 9.33 -2.43
CA GLY A 218 19.26 8.08 -2.96
C GLY A 218 19.84 7.72 -4.32
N ASP A 219 19.89 6.42 -4.60
CA ASP A 219 20.29 5.86 -5.90
C ASP A 219 19.03 5.65 -6.77
N PRO A 220 18.84 6.44 -7.84
CA PRO A 220 17.69 6.30 -8.72
C PRO A 220 17.68 4.99 -9.52
N GLU A 221 18.82 4.26 -9.61
CA GLU A 221 18.91 2.95 -10.25
C GLU A 221 18.67 1.79 -9.27
N ASN A 222 18.63 2.06 -7.96
CA ASN A 222 18.40 1.06 -6.94
C ASN A 222 17.12 1.36 -6.14
N VAL A 223 15.98 1.35 -6.82
CA VAL A 223 14.65 1.61 -6.27
C VAL A 223 13.93 0.30 -6.03
N THR A 224 13.44 0.09 -4.81
CA THR A 224 12.54 -0.99 -4.41
C THR A 224 11.14 -0.42 -4.22
N LEU A 225 10.18 -0.90 -4.99
CA LEU A 225 8.77 -0.59 -4.81
C LEU A 225 8.18 -1.55 -3.79
N PHE A 226 7.54 -1.07 -2.73
CA PHE A 226 6.93 -1.93 -1.74
C PHE A 226 5.56 -1.43 -1.33
N GLY A 227 4.67 -2.35 -0.96
CA GLY A 227 3.31 -2.01 -0.57
C GLY A 227 2.58 -3.20 0.00
N GLU A 228 1.50 -2.90 0.73
CA GLU A 228 0.63 -3.89 1.34
C GLU A 228 -0.77 -3.82 0.74
N SER A 229 -1.48 -4.99 0.70
CA SER A 229 -2.86 -5.06 0.22
C SER A 229 -3.01 -4.48 -1.19
N ALA A 230 -3.85 -3.46 -1.38
CA ALA A 230 -4.00 -2.76 -2.66
C ALA A 230 -2.68 -2.19 -3.18
N GLY A 231 -1.81 -1.67 -2.30
CA GLY A 231 -0.48 -1.19 -2.67
C GLY A 231 0.42 -2.31 -3.21
N ALA A 232 0.32 -3.51 -2.65
CA ALA A 232 1.01 -4.69 -3.15
C ALA A 232 0.44 -5.17 -4.50
N VAL A 233 -0.89 -5.17 -4.64
CA VAL A 233 -1.56 -5.42 -5.93
C VAL A 233 -1.04 -4.46 -6.99
N ASP A 234 -1.03 -3.16 -6.68
CA ASP A 234 -0.58 -2.12 -7.60
C ASP A 234 0.91 -2.29 -7.97
N ALA A 235 1.78 -2.59 -7.00
CA ALA A 235 3.19 -2.89 -7.28
C ALA A 235 3.34 -4.08 -8.24
N GLY A 236 2.58 -5.16 -8.01
CA GLY A 236 2.54 -6.32 -8.90
C GLY A 236 1.97 -6.00 -10.29
N LEU A 237 0.96 -5.13 -10.38
CA LEU A 237 0.40 -4.63 -11.64
C LEU A 237 1.42 -3.79 -12.41
N LEU A 238 2.13 -2.89 -11.72
CA LEU A 238 3.16 -2.06 -12.33
C LEU A 238 4.29 -2.88 -12.94
N MET A 239 4.60 -4.09 -12.42
CA MET A 239 5.52 -5.02 -13.08
C MET A 239 5.09 -5.41 -14.50
N THR A 240 3.80 -5.30 -14.83
CA THR A 240 3.23 -5.66 -16.14
C THR A 240 3.05 -4.45 -17.07
N SER A 241 3.26 -3.23 -16.58
CA SER A 241 3.07 -2.02 -17.35
C SER A 241 4.31 -1.66 -18.17
N PRO A 242 4.19 -1.37 -19.46
CA PRO A 242 5.32 -0.86 -20.25
C PRO A 242 5.77 0.54 -19.79
N LEU A 243 4.93 1.26 -19.05
CA LEU A 243 5.23 2.61 -18.56
C LEU A 243 6.13 2.64 -17.33
N SER A 244 6.35 1.49 -16.68
CA SER A 244 7.17 1.35 -15.47
C SER A 244 8.60 0.89 -15.74
N VAL A 245 8.95 0.64 -16.99
CA VAL A 245 10.28 0.12 -17.38
C VAL A 245 11.39 1.06 -16.86
N HIS A 246 12.36 0.48 -16.13
CA HIS A 246 13.49 1.19 -15.50
C HIS A 246 13.10 2.19 -14.38
N LEU A 247 11.90 2.11 -13.80
CA LEU A 247 11.51 2.95 -12.65
C LEU A 247 11.81 2.28 -11.30
N PHE A 248 11.94 0.97 -11.27
CA PHE A 248 12.33 0.21 -10.08
C PHE A 248 13.08 -1.07 -10.47
N ARG A 249 13.93 -1.52 -9.56
CA ARG A 249 14.76 -2.73 -9.70
C ARG A 249 14.18 -3.92 -8.93
N SER A 250 13.49 -3.67 -7.83
CA SER A 250 12.98 -4.69 -6.92
C SER A 250 11.55 -4.37 -6.49
N VAL A 251 10.80 -5.41 -6.12
CA VAL A 251 9.43 -5.29 -5.59
C VAL A 251 9.31 -6.11 -4.32
N ILE A 252 8.69 -5.54 -3.28
CA ILE A 252 8.19 -6.26 -2.09
C ILE A 252 6.67 -6.15 -2.11
N SER A 253 5.97 -7.28 -2.25
CA SER A 253 4.51 -7.36 -2.33
C SER A 253 3.97 -8.06 -1.08
N GLU A 254 3.31 -7.30 -0.21
CA GLU A 254 2.81 -7.75 1.08
C GLU A 254 1.30 -7.98 0.98
N SER A 255 0.86 -9.23 1.02
CA SER A 255 -0.57 -9.62 1.06
C SER A 255 -1.43 -9.13 -0.11
N GLY A 256 -0.85 -8.97 -1.32
CA GLY A 256 -1.57 -8.42 -2.48
C GLY A 256 -1.16 -9.01 -3.83
N PRO A 257 -1.76 -10.14 -4.27
CA PRO A 257 -1.48 -10.68 -5.60
C PRO A 257 -2.11 -9.81 -6.72
N PRO A 258 -1.40 -9.56 -7.84
CA PRO A 258 -1.90 -8.73 -8.94
C PRO A 258 -2.95 -9.42 -9.82
N PHE A 259 -3.31 -10.63 -9.50
CA PHE A 259 -4.34 -11.43 -10.18
C PHE A 259 -4.94 -12.46 -9.21
N GLY A 260 -6.12 -13.02 -9.57
CA GLY A 260 -6.78 -14.04 -8.74
C GLY A 260 -7.76 -13.51 -7.71
N LEU A 261 -7.85 -12.19 -7.49
CA LEU A 261 -8.81 -11.57 -6.55
C LEU A 261 -10.21 -11.36 -7.16
N GLY A 262 -10.37 -11.66 -8.44
CA GLY A 262 -11.63 -11.51 -9.16
C GLY A 262 -11.42 -11.48 -10.67
N PRO A 263 -12.52 -11.38 -11.45
CA PRO A 263 -12.43 -11.24 -12.90
C PRO A 263 -11.83 -9.89 -13.27
N VAL A 264 -10.91 -9.90 -14.24
CA VAL A 264 -10.37 -8.68 -14.83
C VAL A 264 -11.45 -7.98 -15.63
N ARG A 265 -11.70 -6.72 -15.31
CA ARG A 265 -12.70 -5.91 -16.00
C ARG A 265 -12.23 -5.53 -17.39
N THR A 266 -13.09 -5.75 -18.37
CA THR A 266 -12.92 -5.22 -19.71
C THR A 266 -13.20 -3.72 -19.73
N ARG A 267 -12.65 -3.01 -20.70
CA ARG A 267 -12.92 -1.59 -20.93
C ARG A 267 -14.43 -1.30 -21.05
N ALA A 268 -15.17 -2.14 -21.80
CA ALA A 268 -16.60 -1.96 -21.99
C ALA A 268 -17.40 -2.06 -20.68
N GLU A 269 -17.06 -3.00 -19.80
CA GLU A 269 -17.68 -3.15 -18.47
C GLU A 269 -17.34 -1.96 -17.56
N ALA A 270 -16.11 -1.47 -17.60
CA ALA A 270 -15.69 -0.33 -16.81
C ALA A 270 -16.35 0.97 -17.28
N GLU A 271 -16.43 1.20 -18.59
CA GLU A 271 -17.15 2.34 -19.19
C GLU A 271 -18.66 2.28 -18.90
N ALA A 272 -19.29 1.10 -18.98
CA ALA A 272 -20.70 0.93 -18.60
C ALA A 272 -20.97 1.29 -17.14
N THR A 273 -20.05 0.91 -16.23
CA THR A 273 -20.09 1.32 -14.81
C THR A 273 -20.02 2.83 -14.69
N GLY A 274 -19.10 3.48 -15.41
CA GLY A 274 -18.94 4.94 -15.38
C GLY A 274 -20.16 5.69 -15.91
N VAL A 275 -20.75 5.23 -17.00
CA VAL A 275 -22.00 5.79 -17.54
C VAL A 275 -23.15 5.68 -16.52
N ALA A 276 -23.26 4.53 -15.82
CA ALA A 276 -24.26 4.35 -14.78
C ALA A 276 -24.05 5.30 -13.58
N ILE A 277 -22.79 5.52 -13.16
CA ILE A 277 -22.44 6.47 -12.10
C ILE A 277 -22.70 7.91 -12.55
N ALA A 278 -22.32 8.27 -13.77
CA ALA A 278 -22.59 9.60 -14.32
C ALA A 278 -24.10 9.89 -14.34
N LYS A 279 -24.90 8.95 -14.81
CA LYS A 279 -26.37 9.06 -14.80
C LYS A 279 -26.94 9.19 -13.38
N LEU A 280 -26.38 8.46 -12.40
CA LEU A 280 -26.78 8.56 -11.00
C LEU A 280 -26.47 9.93 -10.41
N ALA A 281 -25.32 10.52 -10.76
CA ALA A 281 -24.83 11.74 -10.17
C ALA A 281 -25.42 13.02 -10.80
N VAL A 282 -25.58 13.05 -12.14
CA VAL A 282 -25.95 14.26 -12.87
C VAL A 282 -27.14 14.07 -13.81
N GLY A 283 -27.82 12.91 -13.75
CA GLY A 283 -28.94 12.57 -14.61
C GLY A 283 -28.53 12.34 -16.07
N THR A 284 -29.52 12.38 -16.97
CA THR A 284 -29.25 12.34 -18.42
C THR A 284 -28.79 13.72 -18.89
N SER A 285 -27.54 13.83 -19.28
CA SER A 285 -26.91 15.09 -19.72
C SER A 285 -26.18 14.89 -21.04
N PRO A 286 -26.25 15.85 -21.97
CA PRO A 286 -25.41 15.83 -23.18
C PRO A 286 -23.91 16.07 -22.90
N SER A 287 -23.59 16.56 -21.69
CA SER A 287 -22.22 16.86 -21.27
C SER A 287 -21.98 16.37 -19.84
N PRO A 288 -22.03 15.05 -19.60
CA PRO A 288 -21.97 14.51 -18.25
C PRO A 288 -20.68 14.86 -17.52
N LEU A 289 -19.52 14.85 -18.20
CA LEU A 289 -18.23 15.16 -17.60
C LEU A 289 -18.13 16.60 -17.10
N VAL A 290 -18.62 17.57 -17.87
CA VAL A 290 -18.65 18.99 -17.48
C VAL A 290 -19.42 19.17 -16.18
N ASN A 291 -20.55 18.48 -16.05
CA ASN A 291 -21.38 18.54 -14.85
C ASN A 291 -20.73 17.79 -13.67
N LEU A 292 -20.13 16.62 -13.91
CA LEU A 292 -19.43 15.84 -12.88
C LEU A 292 -18.21 16.61 -12.32
N ARG A 293 -17.44 17.31 -13.18
CA ARG A 293 -16.29 18.14 -12.75
C ARG A 293 -16.69 19.32 -11.88
N LYS A 294 -17.94 19.79 -11.95
CA LYS A 294 -18.47 20.86 -11.09
C LYS A 294 -18.92 20.38 -9.72
N LEU A 295 -19.15 19.09 -9.54
CA LEU A 295 -19.54 18.54 -8.24
C LEU A 295 -18.34 18.61 -7.27
N PRO A 296 -18.58 18.98 -6.00
CA PRO A 296 -17.58 18.78 -4.96
C PRO A 296 -17.13 17.31 -4.92
N ALA A 297 -15.83 17.07 -4.84
CA ALA A 297 -15.27 15.72 -4.89
C ALA A 297 -15.77 14.84 -3.74
N THR A 298 -15.91 15.42 -2.54
CA THR A 298 -16.46 14.75 -1.35
C THR A 298 -17.90 14.29 -1.55
N ASP A 299 -18.72 15.12 -2.20
CA ASP A 299 -20.13 14.81 -2.47
C ASP A 299 -20.24 13.67 -3.50
N LEU A 300 -19.37 13.67 -4.51
CA LEU A 300 -19.31 12.60 -5.50
C LEU A 300 -18.88 11.27 -4.87
N VAL A 301 -17.83 11.26 -4.05
CA VAL A 301 -17.36 10.07 -3.32
C VAL A 301 -18.47 9.54 -2.41
N LYS A 302 -19.10 10.41 -1.64
CA LYS A 302 -20.24 10.06 -0.76
C LYS A 302 -21.40 9.46 -1.56
N LEU A 303 -21.82 10.13 -2.64
CA LEU A 303 -22.90 9.65 -3.51
C LEU A 303 -22.63 8.24 -4.03
N VAL A 304 -21.40 8.00 -4.51
CA VAL A 304 -21.02 6.69 -5.04
C VAL A 304 -21.02 5.64 -3.93
N ASN A 305 -20.42 5.92 -2.78
CA ASN A 305 -20.36 4.98 -1.66
C ASN A 305 -21.77 4.62 -1.11
N GLU A 306 -22.66 5.58 -1.00
CA GLU A 306 -23.99 5.37 -0.42
C GLU A 306 -25.02 4.82 -1.42
N ARG A 307 -25.00 5.29 -2.66
CA ARG A 307 -26.10 5.09 -3.61
C ARG A 307 -25.77 4.15 -4.78
N TYR A 308 -24.50 4.04 -5.18
CA TYR A 308 -24.15 3.13 -6.25
C TYR A 308 -24.04 1.69 -5.74
N LYS A 309 -24.80 0.76 -6.36
CA LYS A 309 -24.87 -0.66 -5.95
C LYS A 309 -24.34 -1.63 -7.02
N GLY A 310 -23.66 -1.09 -8.03
CA GLY A 310 -23.03 -1.89 -9.09
C GLY A 310 -21.61 -2.33 -8.74
N PRO A 311 -20.85 -2.81 -9.74
CA PRO A 311 -19.46 -3.23 -9.58
C PRO A 311 -18.56 -2.12 -8.98
N ASN A 312 -17.50 -2.53 -8.26
CA ASN A 312 -16.59 -1.60 -7.60
C ASN A 312 -16.01 -0.57 -8.60
N PRO A 313 -16.23 0.74 -8.43
CA PRO A 313 -15.69 1.75 -9.34
C PRO A 313 -14.20 2.08 -9.12
N ALA A 314 -13.59 1.51 -8.09
CA ALA A 314 -12.18 1.73 -7.73
C ALA A 314 -11.25 0.62 -8.26
N ASP A 315 -11.73 -0.23 -9.17
CA ASP A 315 -10.93 -1.30 -9.75
C ASP A 315 -10.16 -0.80 -10.98
N TRP A 316 -8.90 -1.22 -11.08
CA TRP A 316 -8.11 -1.07 -12.29
C TRP A 316 -8.72 -1.90 -13.45
N MET A 317 -8.36 -1.56 -14.68
CA MET A 317 -8.81 -2.29 -15.86
C MET A 317 -7.72 -2.42 -16.93
N VAL A 318 -7.92 -3.36 -17.84
CA VAL A 318 -7.12 -3.47 -19.07
C VAL A 318 -7.59 -2.40 -20.04
N ASP A 319 -6.76 -1.39 -20.26
CA ASP A 319 -7.08 -0.21 -21.06
C ASP A 319 -6.34 -0.15 -22.42
N GLY A 320 -5.40 -1.07 -22.64
CA GLY A 320 -4.57 -1.15 -23.84
C GLY A 320 -3.34 -0.23 -23.80
N TRP A 321 -3.19 0.60 -22.76
CA TRP A 321 -2.08 1.55 -22.61
C TRP A 321 -1.30 1.33 -21.30
N VAL A 322 -1.90 1.56 -20.14
CA VAL A 322 -1.26 1.24 -18.84
C VAL A 322 -1.08 -0.26 -18.71
N PHE A 323 -2.11 -1.02 -19.08
CA PHE A 323 -2.10 -2.48 -19.18
C PHE A 323 -2.55 -2.91 -20.58
N PRO A 324 -1.60 -3.29 -21.45
CA PRO A 324 -1.93 -3.73 -22.82
C PRO A 324 -2.71 -5.04 -22.87
N GLN A 325 -2.57 -5.88 -21.85
CA GLN A 325 -3.24 -7.18 -21.72
C GLN A 325 -3.55 -7.47 -20.23
N PRO A 326 -4.40 -8.47 -19.92
CA PRO A 326 -4.60 -8.92 -18.55
C PRO A 326 -3.27 -9.27 -17.86
N PRO A 327 -3.00 -8.77 -16.64
CA PRO A 327 -1.74 -9.01 -15.91
C PRO A 327 -1.38 -10.48 -15.82
N ALA A 328 -2.33 -11.37 -15.50
CA ALA A 328 -2.10 -12.81 -15.46
C ALA A 328 -1.52 -13.36 -16.77
N LYS A 329 -1.96 -12.84 -17.92
CA LYS A 329 -1.44 -13.22 -19.24
C LYS A 329 -0.02 -12.70 -19.45
N ILE A 330 0.27 -11.49 -19.01
CA ILE A 330 1.62 -10.90 -19.11
C ILE A 330 2.60 -11.69 -18.22
N TYR A 331 2.21 -12.01 -16.97
CA TYR A 331 3.00 -12.87 -16.09
C TYR A 331 3.28 -14.24 -16.72
N ALA A 332 2.24 -14.92 -17.21
CA ALA A 332 2.37 -16.25 -17.77
C ALA A 332 3.18 -16.29 -19.08
N SER A 333 3.19 -15.21 -19.87
CA SER A 333 4.04 -15.08 -21.07
C SER A 333 5.47 -14.62 -20.79
N GLY A 334 5.80 -14.28 -19.54
CA GLY A 334 7.10 -13.72 -19.17
C GLY A 334 7.30 -12.26 -19.61
N GLY A 335 6.22 -11.53 -19.91
CA GLY A 335 6.24 -10.12 -20.34
C GLY A 335 6.41 -9.12 -19.21
N ILE A 336 6.66 -9.56 -17.97
CA ILE A 336 6.88 -8.70 -16.80
C ILE A 336 8.27 -8.04 -16.83
N SER A 337 8.39 -6.93 -16.10
CA SER A 337 9.68 -6.30 -15.83
C SER A 337 10.65 -7.29 -15.15
N THR A 338 11.93 -7.21 -15.50
CA THR A 338 12.98 -7.99 -14.84
C THR A 338 13.32 -7.33 -13.51
N VAL A 339 12.80 -7.87 -12.42
CA VAL A 339 12.97 -7.34 -11.05
C VAL A 339 13.26 -8.47 -10.07
N ASP A 340 13.94 -8.16 -8.97
CA ASP A 340 13.98 -9.03 -7.81
C ASP A 340 12.64 -8.93 -7.07
N LEU A 341 12.11 -10.04 -6.56
CA LEU A 341 10.81 -10.10 -5.91
C LEU A 341 10.90 -10.69 -4.50
N MET A 342 10.37 -9.97 -3.54
CA MET A 342 9.98 -10.49 -2.23
C MET A 342 8.46 -10.44 -2.16
N VAL A 343 7.82 -11.56 -1.77
CA VAL A 343 6.36 -11.64 -1.74
C VAL A 343 5.90 -12.50 -0.58
N GLY A 344 4.80 -12.13 0.06
CA GLY A 344 4.28 -12.93 1.16
C GLY A 344 2.88 -12.57 1.60
N LEU A 345 2.45 -13.21 2.67
CA LEU A 345 1.11 -13.08 3.21
C LEU A 345 1.09 -13.32 4.72
N ASN A 346 0.01 -12.91 5.35
CA ASN A 346 -0.28 -13.23 6.74
C ASN A 346 -1.03 -14.54 6.88
N GLY A 347 -0.83 -15.24 8.00
CA GLY A 347 -1.38 -16.58 8.22
C GLY A 347 -2.91 -16.64 8.25
N ARG A 348 -3.59 -15.52 8.56
CA ARG A 348 -5.05 -15.42 8.68
C ARG A 348 -5.62 -14.14 8.07
N GLU A 349 -5.28 -13.84 6.82
CA GLU A 349 -5.70 -12.64 6.07
C GLU A 349 -7.20 -12.32 6.22
N MET A 350 -8.06 -13.32 6.03
CA MET A 350 -9.51 -13.12 5.93
C MET A 350 -10.20 -12.87 7.28
N SER A 351 -9.55 -13.16 8.39
CA SER A 351 -10.12 -13.01 9.73
C SER A 351 -10.50 -11.56 10.06
N ALA A 352 -9.65 -10.60 9.68
CA ALA A 352 -9.92 -9.18 9.87
C ALA A 352 -11.14 -8.72 9.06
N PHE A 353 -11.25 -9.13 7.80
CA PHE A 353 -12.41 -8.78 6.95
C PHE A 353 -13.71 -9.34 7.51
N ARG A 354 -13.68 -10.55 8.07
CA ARG A 354 -14.83 -11.13 8.76
C ARG A 354 -15.23 -10.30 9.97
N VAL A 355 -14.29 -9.93 10.84
CA VAL A 355 -14.55 -9.12 12.04
C VAL A 355 -15.09 -7.74 11.66
N VAL A 356 -14.48 -7.06 10.69
CA VAL A 356 -14.91 -5.74 10.21
C VAL A 356 -16.30 -5.80 9.58
N THR A 357 -16.58 -6.83 8.77
CA THR A 357 -17.89 -7.01 8.15
C THR A 357 -18.96 -7.27 9.20
N ALA A 358 -18.70 -8.15 10.18
CA ALA A 358 -19.65 -8.43 11.27
C ALA A 358 -19.97 -7.18 12.09
N ALA A 359 -18.99 -6.31 12.35
CA ALA A 359 -19.19 -5.05 13.07
C ALA A 359 -20.04 -4.05 12.30
N ARG A 360 -19.88 -3.95 10.98
CA ARG A 360 -20.67 -3.04 10.10
C ARG A 360 -22.14 -3.46 9.98
N VAL A 361 -22.41 -4.75 10.11
CA VAL A 361 -23.72 -5.37 9.87
C VAL A 361 -24.44 -5.67 11.18
N LYS A 362 -24.31 -4.79 12.19
CA LYS A 362 -24.90 -4.97 13.54
C LYS A 362 -26.40 -5.30 13.56
N ASN A 363 -27.16 -5.04 12.49
CA ASN A 363 -28.61 -5.30 12.38
C ASN A 363 -29.03 -6.07 11.11
N ALA A 364 -28.07 -6.49 10.27
CA ALA A 364 -28.41 -7.44 9.20
C ALA A 364 -28.27 -8.85 9.77
N PRO A 365 -29.12 -9.80 9.35
CA PRO A 365 -28.87 -11.21 9.66
C PRO A 365 -27.44 -11.51 9.24
N ARG A 366 -26.62 -12.06 10.16
CA ARG A 366 -25.24 -12.43 9.86
C ARG A 366 -25.27 -13.27 8.60
N PRO A 367 -24.70 -12.82 7.47
CA PRO A 367 -24.90 -13.52 6.19
C PRO A 367 -24.49 -14.98 6.25
N LEU A 368 -23.55 -15.33 7.16
CA LEU A 368 -23.04 -16.68 7.34
C LEU A 368 -23.81 -17.51 8.39
N GLU A 369 -24.51 -16.88 9.35
CA GLU A 369 -25.28 -17.61 10.37
C GLU A 369 -26.66 -18.04 9.86
N ASN A 370 -27.21 -17.35 8.86
CA ASN A 370 -28.49 -17.71 8.22
C ASN A 370 -28.31 -18.46 6.91
N GLU A 371 -27.08 -18.63 6.42
CA GLU A 371 -26.79 -19.46 5.27
C GLU A 371 -26.43 -20.87 5.77
N GLY A 372 -27.19 -21.86 5.34
CA GLY A 372 -26.82 -23.25 5.57
C GLY A 372 -25.46 -23.57 4.89
N PRO A 373 -24.76 -24.62 5.35
CA PRO A 373 -23.44 -25.02 4.83
C PRO A 373 -23.38 -25.09 3.30
N VAL A 374 -24.49 -25.49 2.67
CA VAL A 374 -24.59 -25.60 1.20
C VAL A 374 -24.52 -24.25 0.50
N GLN A 375 -25.12 -23.19 1.07
CA GLN A 375 -25.07 -21.84 0.47
C GLN A 375 -23.69 -21.20 0.61
N VAL A 376 -23.02 -21.43 1.73
CA VAL A 376 -21.64 -20.99 1.95
C VAL A 376 -20.70 -21.68 0.95
N VAL A 377 -20.80 -23.01 0.81
CA VAL A 377 -20.03 -23.80 -0.16
C VAL A 377 -20.29 -23.32 -1.59
N ARG A 378 -21.56 -23.06 -1.94
CA ARG A 378 -21.94 -22.59 -3.28
C ARG A 378 -21.33 -21.23 -3.58
N ARG A 379 -21.45 -20.26 -2.67
CA ARG A 379 -20.88 -18.93 -2.86
C ARG A 379 -19.36 -18.99 -3.02
N PHE A 380 -18.72 -19.83 -2.21
CA PHE A 380 -17.28 -20.07 -2.29
C PHE A 380 -16.91 -20.73 -3.63
N ALA A 381 -17.71 -21.72 -4.07
CA ALA A 381 -17.52 -22.37 -5.35
C ALA A 381 -17.68 -21.37 -6.51
N ASP A 382 -18.71 -20.52 -6.47
CA ASP A 382 -18.96 -19.51 -7.51
C ASP A 382 -17.81 -18.51 -7.62
N ALA A 383 -17.19 -18.10 -6.51
CA ALA A 383 -16.03 -17.23 -6.50
C ALA A 383 -14.75 -17.92 -6.98
N ALA A 384 -14.55 -19.18 -6.61
CA ALA A 384 -13.33 -19.93 -6.89
C ALA A 384 -13.39 -20.70 -8.23
N TYR A 385 -14.57 -21.05 -8.73
CA TYR A 385 -14.71 -21.81 -9.97
C TYR A 385 -14.06 -21.17 -11.20
N PRO A 386 -14.12 -19.86 -11.41
CA PRO A 386 -13.38 -19.20 -12.48
C PRO A 386 -11.87 -19.46 -12.43
N LEU A 387 -11.33 -19.61 -11.20
CA LEU A 387 -9.89 -19.80 -10.97
C LEU A 387 -9.49 -21.29 -11.03
N TYR A 388 -10.31 -22.20 -10.48
CA TYR A 388 -9.96 -23.61 -10.24
C TYR A 388 -10.78 -24.61 -11.03
N GLY A 389 -11.87 -24.19 -11.71
CA GLY A 389 -12.75 -25.08 -12.45
C GLY A 389 -13.32 -26.19 -11.58
N GLY A 390 -13.43 -27.42 -12.09
CA GLY A 390 -13.96 -28.57 -11.36
C GLY A 390 -13.19 -28.94 -10.08
N TRP A 391 -11.93 -28.52 -9.95
CA TRP A 391 -11.11 -28.73 -8.75
C TRP A 391 -11.52 -27.84 -7.57
N THR A 392 -12.34 -26.82 -7.79
CA THR A 392 -12.93 -26.00 -6.72
C THR A 392 -13.60 -26.84 -5.66
N TYR A 393 -14.36 -27.87 -6.08
CA TYR A 393 -15.06 -28.75 -5.14
C TYR A 393 -14.10 -29.64 -4.34
N ALA A 394 -13.00 -30.11 -4.94
CA ALA A 394 -11.97 -30.88 -4.23
C ALA A 394 -11.21 -29.99 -3.21
N ALA A 395 -10.90 -28.75 -3.59
CA ALA A 395 -10.30 -27.78 -2.67
C ALA A 395 -11.23 -27.48 -1.49
N ILE A 396 -12.52 -27.23 -1.74
CA ILE A 396 -13.51 -27.00 -0.69
C ILE A 396 -13.63 -28.20 0.23
N ALA A 397 -13.64 -29.43 -0.29
CA ALA A 397 -13.77 -30.65 0.54
C ALA A 397 -12.67 -30.74 1.60
N LYS A 398 -11.45 -30.29 1.30
CA LYS A 398 -10.34 -30.21 2.28
C LYS A 398 -10.70 -29.34 3.49
N TYR A 399 -11.34 -28.21 3.27
CA TYR A 399 -11.66 -27.24 4.32
C TYR A 399 -13.00 -27.50 5.01
N LEU A 400 -13.93 -28.23 4.35
CA LEU A 400 -15.19 -28.62 4.96
C LEU A 400 -14.97 -29.44 6.24
N PHE A 401 -14.01 -30.35 6.24
CA PHE A 401 -13.67 -31.12 7.45
C PHE A 401 -13.19 -30.21 8.57
N GLN A 402 -12.34 -29.23 8.27
CA GLN A 402 -11.87 -28.26 9.25
C GLN A 402 -13.00 -27.35 9.75
N ALA A 403 -13.87 -26.90 8.83
CA ALA A 403 -15.03 -26.07 9.15
C ALA A 403 -16.09 -26.79 10.02
N LEU A 404 -16.13 -28.14 10.04
CA LEU A 404 -16.99 -28.90 10.96
C LEU A 404 -16.58 -28.75 12.42
N PHE A 405 -15.29 -28.51 12.71
CA PHE A 405 -14.77 -28.33 14.06
C PHE A 405 -14.59 -26.88 14.45
N ASP A 406 -14.25 -26.03 13.50
CA ASP A 406 -14.08 -24.58 13.63
C ASP A 406 -14.50 -23.92 12.30
N HIS A 407 -15.78 -23.55 12.22
CA HIS A 407 -16.41 -23.02 11.02
C HIS A 407 -15.69 -21.78 10.47
N ASP A 408 -15.42 -20.81 11.33
CA ASP A 408 -14.80 -19.55 10.94
C ASP A 408 -13.37 -19.76 10.44
N ARG A 409 -12.62 -20.58 11.14
CA ARG A 409 -11.23 -20.89 10.78
C ARG A 409 -11.14 -21.67 9.47
N GLY A 410 -12.05 -22.59 9.23
CA GLY A 410 -12.08 -23.36 7.97
C GLY A 410 -12.36 -22.48 6.77
N ILE A 411 -13.30 -21.54 6.89
CA ILE A 411 -13.66 -20.59 5.82
C ILE A 411 -12.52 -19.58 5.61
N ASP A 412 -12.02 -18.97 6.69
CA ASP A 412 -10.89 -18.02 6.62
C ASP A 412 -9.68 -18.68 5.92
N GLN A 413 -9.33 -19.93 6.28
CA GLN A 413 -8.20 -20.64 5.69
C GLN A 413 -8.43 -20.96 4.21
N ALA A 414 -9.63 -21.39 3.84
CA ALA A 414 -9.95 -21.66 2.44
C ALA A 414 -9.84 -20.38 1.59
N ALA A 415 -10.39 -19.27 2.07
CA ALA A 415 -10.28 -17.98 1.38
C ALA A 415 -8.84 -17.48 1.32
N ASN A 416 -8.08 -17.62 2.42
CA ASN A 416 -6.66 -17.28 2.49
C ASN A 416 -5.86 -18.03 1.41
N ASP A 417 -6.03 -19.35 1.36
CA ASP A 417 -5.28 -20.17 0.43
C ASP A 417 -5.68 -19.88 -1.04
N MET A 418 -6.98 -19.77 -1.31
CA MET A 418 -7.48 -19.64 -2.69
C MET A 418 -7.33 -18.24 -3.27
N LEU A 419 -7.53 -17.19 -2.47
CA LEU A 419 -7.53 -15.80 -2.94
C LEU A 419 -6.15 -15.14 -2.80
N ILE A 420 -5.31 -15.59 -1.88
CA ILE A 420 -4.03 -14.96 -1.61
C ILE A 420 -2.87 -15.92 -1.86
N ALA A 421 -2.77 -17.04 -1.13
CA ALA A 421 -1.59 -17.91 -1.19
C ALA A 421 -1.35 -18.53 -2.59
N CYS A 422 -2.40 -19.07 -3.23
CA CYS A 422 -2.26 -19.64 -4.57
C CYS A 422 -1.83 -18.60 -5.62
N PRO A 423 -2.49 -17.43 -5.71
CA PRO A 423 -2.04 -16.39 -6.63
C PRO A 423 -0.62 -15.87 -6.34
N LEU A 424 -0.24 -15.70 -5.06
CA LEU A 424 1.13 -15.30 -4.70
C LEU A 424 2.16 -16.37 -5.06
N GLY A 425 1.87 -17.66 -4.81
CA GLY A 425 2.71 -18.77 -5.25
C GLY A 425 2.87 -18.81 -6.76
N ALA A 426 1.82 -18.54 -7.52
CA ALA A 426 1.87 -18.41 -8.97
C ALA A 426 2.72 -17.19 -9.40
N MET A 427 2.55 -16.04 -8.78
CA MET A 427 3.37 -14.84 -9.00
C MET A 427 4.85 -15.14 -8.76
N ALA A 428 5.18 -15.76 -7.61
CA ALA A 428 6.55 -16.15 -7.28
C ALA A 428 7.15 -17.08 -8.34
N THR A 429 6.42 -18.12 -8.75
CA THR A 429 6.87 -19.11 -9.76
C THR A 429 7.09 -18.47 -11.13
N LEU A 430 6.16 -17.62 -11.58
CA LEU A 430 6.23 -16.97 -12.89
C LEU A 430 7.34 -15.92 -12.93
N THR A 431 7.54 -15.20 -11.83
CA THR A 431 8.64 -14.23 -11.71
C THR A 431 9.99 -14.92 -11.63
N ALA A 432 10.13 -16.00 -10.82
CA ALA A 432 11.38 -16.79 -10.72
C ALA A 432 11.84 -17.34 -12.07
N ALA A 433 10.90 -17.75 -12.92
CA ALA A 433 11.22 -18.19 -14.30
C ALA A 433 11.80 -17.07 -15.17
N ARG A 434 11.63 -15.79 -14.78
CA ARG A 434 12.11 -14.61 -15.54
C ARG A 434 13.37 -13.99 -14.93
N THR A 435 13.41 -13.79 -13.62
CA THR A 435 14.45 -13.01 -12.93
C THR A 435 15.44 -13.88 -12.14
N GLY A 436 15.00 -15.02 -11.64
CA GLY A 436 15.79 -15.95 -10.84
C GLY A 436 15.93 -15.58 -9.35
N ARG A 437 15.61 -14.37 -8.92
CA ARG A 437 15.70 -13.96 -7.50
C ARG A 437 14.34 -13.65 -6.92
N VAL A 438 13.76 -14.66 -6.27
CA VAL A 438 12.45 -14.54 -5.63
C VAL A 438 12.52 -15.10 -4.21
N TYR A 439 11.99 -14.37 -3.26
CA TYR A 439 11.90 -14.74 -1.86
C TYR A 439 10.44 -14.69 -1.39
N VAL A 440 10.01 -15.71 -0.65
CA VAL A 440 8.62 -15.81 -0.20
C VAL A 440 8.57 -15.87 1.32
N TYR A 441 7.61 -15.19 1.94
CA TYR A 441 7.39 -15.25 3.38
C TYR A 441 5.95 -15.58 3.75
N LYS A 442 5.78 -16.05 4.98
CA LYS A 442 4.52 -16.13 5.69
C LYS A 442 4.67 -15.48 7.06
N PHE A 443 3.90 -14.45 7.33
CA PHE A 443 3.83 -13.86 8.66
C PHE A 443 2.73 -14.57 9.46
N ASP A 444 3.13 -15.34 10.48
CA ASP A 444 2.20 -16.16 11.28
C ASP A 444 2.23 -15.80 12.79
N ARG A 445 2.88 -14.68 13.11
CA ARG A 445 2.88 -14.13 14.45
C ARG A 445 1.52 -13.52 14.77
N ALA A 446 0.79 -14.14 15.71
CA ALA A 446 -0.40 -13.57 16.32
C ALA A 446 0.02 -12.81 17.58
N VAL A 447 -0.42 -11.56 17.73
CA VAL A 447 -0.17 -10.79 18.96
C VAL A 447 -1.05 -11.37 20.07
N PRO A 448 -0.48 -11.70 21.26
CA PRO A 448 -1.23 -12.33 22.33
C PRO A 448 -2.33 -11.41 22.88
N GLY A 449 -3.44 -11.99 23.36
CA GLY A 449 -4.53 -11.22 23.94
C GLY A 449 -5.92 -11.73 23.56
N LYS A 450 -6.97 -10.97 23.89
CA LYS A 450 -8.36 -11.37 23.66
C LYS A 450 -8.69 -11.58 22.18
N GLY A 451 -8.07 -10.82 21.29
CA GLY A 451 -8.30 -10.90 19.84
C GLY A 451 -7.55 -12.03 19.15
N GLU A 452 -6.56 -12.64 19.79
CA GLU A 452 -5.65 -13.62 19.21
C GLU A 452 -6.38 -14.80 18.54
N SER A 453 -7.31 -15.43 19.25
CA SER A 453 -8.05 -16.60 18.73
C SER A 453 -8.93 -16.24 17.53
N ALA A 454 -9.55 -15.05 17.55
CA ALA A 454 -10.47 -14.60 16.50
C ALA A 454 -9.74 -14.09 15.24
N LEU A 455 -8.59 -13.43 15.43
CA LEU A 455 -7.87 -12.71 14.39
C LEU A 455 -6.60 -13.43 13.92
N GLY A 456 -5.77 -13.98 14.87
CA GLY A 456 -4.46 -14.53 14.52
C GLY A 456 -3.56 -13.49 13.86
N ALA A 457 -2.74 -13.91 12.92
CA ALA A 457 -1.95 -13.04 12.04
C ALA A 457 -2.87 -12.51 10.92
N PHE A 458 -3.65 -11.49 11.21
CA PHE A 458 -4.66 -10.92 10.33
C PHE A 458 -4.07 -9.99 9.26
N HIS A 459 -4.86 -9.64 8.24
CA HIS A 459 -4.47 -8.76 7.14
C HIS A 459 -3.95 -7.39 7.63
N GLY A 460 -2.75 -7.02 7.21
CA GLY A 460 -2.07 -5.77 7.59
C GLY A 460 -1.39 -5.79 8.96
N LEU A 461 -1.38 -6.93 9.69
CA LEU A 461 -0.71 -7.00 11.00
C LEU A 461 0.82 -6.91 10.88
N GLU A 462 1.43 -7.24 9.76
CA GLU A 462 2.87 -7.09 9.53
C GLU A 462 3.31 -5.63 9.42
N ILE A 463 2.42 -4.71 9.04
CA ILE A 463 2.74 -3.27 8.84
C ILE A 463 3.45 -2.65 10.06
N PRO A 464 2.92 -2.77 11.31
CA PRO A 464 3.62 -2.21 12.46
C PRO A 464 4.98 -2.85 12.73
N TYR A 465 5.27 -4.06 12.23
CA TYR A 465 6.59 -4.67 12.30
C TYR A 465 7.53 -4.10 11.24
N VAL A 466 7.06 -3.91 10.01
CA VAL A 466 7.84 -3.34 8.92
C VAL A 466 8.25 -1.89 9.23
N PHE A 467 7.34 -1.06 9.73
CA PHE A 467 7.60 0.34 10.06
C PHE A 467 8.03 0.57 11.52
N HIS A 468 8.04 -0.44 12.37
CA HIS A 468 8.25 -0.32 13.81
C HIS A 468 7.26 0.68 14.44
N ALA A 469 6.00 0.56 14.08
CA ALA A 469 4.95 1.53 14.38
C ALA A 469 4.06 1.14 15.58
N PHE A 470 4.55 0.33 16.52
CA PHE A 470 3.77 -0.15 17.67
C PHE A 470 3.29 0.96 18.60
N GLN A 471 4.01 2.10 18.65
CA GLN A 471 3.64 3.25 19.46
C GLN A 471 2.73 4.24 18.70
N ASP A 472 2.47 3.99 17.41
CA ASP A 472 1.54 4.78 16.64
C ASP A 472 0.10 4.58 17.15
N ARG A 473 -0.72 5.63 17.06
CA ARG A 473 -2.12 5.59 17.51
C ARG A 473 -2.92 4.45 16.88
N THR A 474 -2.56 4.05 15.66
CA THR A 474 -3.22 2.97 14.92
C THR A 474 -2.98 1.62 15.56
N TRP A 475 -1.82 1.41 16.21
CA TRP A 475 -1.37 0.11 16.71
C TRP A 475 -1.06 0.07 18.21
N GLN A 476 -0.95 1.21 18.91
CA GLN A 476 -0.59 1.26 20.34
C GLN A 476 -1.52 0.48 21.27
N TRP A 477 -2.67 0.06 20.79
CA TRP A 477 -3.61 -0.80 21.51
C TRP A 477 -3.27 -2.29 21.43
N LEU A 478 -2.36 -2.70 20.51
CA LEU A 478 -1.87 -4.07 20.44
C LEU A 478 -1.02 -4.37 21.68
N PRO A 479 -1.25 -5.49 22.37
CA PRO A 479 -0.46 -5.89 23.54
C PRO A 479 0.88 -6.52 23.12
N VAL A 480 1.72 -5.75 22.43
CA VAL A 480 3.04 -6.17 21.95
C VAL A 480 3.98 -6.52 23.10
N THR A 481 4.90 -7.43 22.84
CA THR A 481 5.88 -7.96 23.78
C THR A 481 7.30 -7.72 23.27
N GLU A 482 8.32 -8.03 24.09
CA GLU A 482 9.72 -8.00 23.64
C GLU A 482 9.98 -8.92 22.43
N VAL A 483 9.17 -9.96 22.26
CA VAL A 483 9.22 -10.84 21.08
C VAL A 483 8.87 -10.06 19.82
N ASP A 484 7.84 -9.23 19.89
CA ASP A 484 7.35 -8.45 18.76
C ASP A 484 8.35 -7.33 18.38
N GLU A 485 8.94 -6.67 19.40
CA GLU A 485 9.98 -5.66 19.20
C GLU A 485 11.23 -6.24 18.49
N ARG A 486 11.69 -7.42 18.95
CA ARG A 486 12.82 -8.13 18.33
C ARG A 486 12.48 -8.55 16.89
N LEU A 487 11.30 -9.15 16.68
CA LEU A 487 10.85 -9.59 15.37
C LEU A 487 10.74 -8.43 14.38
N SER A 488 10.27 -7.26 14.83
CA SER A 488 10.24 -6.05 14.02
C SER A 488 11.64 -5.67 13.51
N GLY A 489 12.65 -5.67 14.39
CA GLY A 489 14.03 -5.41 13.98
C GLY A 489 14.57 -6.41 12.97
N GLU A 490 14.22 -7.69 13.08
CA GLU A 490 14.61 -8.73 12.13
C GLU A 490 13.92 -8.54 10.76
N ILE A 491 12.61 -8.23 10.75
CA ILE A 491 11.85 -7.95 9.54
C ILE A 491 12.43 -6.73 8.82
N GLN A 492 12.69 -5.64 9.54
CA GLN A 492 13.31 -4.44 8.95
C GLN A 492 14.69 -4.75 8.34
N ALA A 493 15.47 -5.60 8.99
CA ALA A 493 16.77 -6.03 8.44
C ALA A 493 16.61 -6.81 7.14
N TYR A 494 15.67 -7.78 7.06
CA TYR A 494 15.39 -8.52 5.83
C TYR A 494 14.92 -7.59 4.69
N TRP A 495 13.95 -6.71 4.95
CA TRP A 495 13.41 -5.77 3.96
C TRP A 495 14.49 -4.83 3.41
N THR A 496 15.29 -4.25 4.31
CA THR A 496 16.34 -3.31 3.91
C THR A 496 17.53 -4.00 3.25
N ASN A 497 17.91 -5.22 3.64
CA ASN A 497 18.93 -6.00 2.96
C ASN A 497 18.49 -6.36 1.53
N PHE A 498 17.23 -6.78 1.36
CA PHE A 498 16.67 -7.02 0.05
C PHE A 498 16.69 -5.76 -0.82
N ALA A 499 16.32 -4.61 -0.30
CA ALA A 499 16.39 -3.33 -1.01
C ALA A 499 17.84 -2.96 -1.43
N LYS A 500 18.83 -3.27 -0.60
CA LYS A 500 20.26 -3.02 -0.88
C LYS A 500 20.81 -3.93 -1.98
N ALA A 501 20.50 -5.22 -1.92
CA ALA A 501 21.23 -6.23 -2.70
C ALA A 501 20.32 -7.14 -3.55
N GLY A 502 19.00 -7.10 -3.42
CA GLY A 502 18.08 -8.09 -3.98
C GLY A 502 18.17 -9.45 -3.27
N ASP A 503 18.78 -9.47 -2.08
CA ASP A 503 18.94 -10.64 -1.22
C ASP A 503 18.65 -10.23 0.23
N PRO A 504 17.65 -10.83 0.92
CA PRO A 504 17.30 -10.48 2.29
C PRO A 504 18.30 -10.99 3.32
N ASN A 505 19.15 -11.95 2.96
CA ASN A 505 20.03 -12.68 3.87
C ASN A 505 21.15 -11.80 4.45
N SER A 506 21.54 -12.12 5.67
CA SER A 506 22.75 -11.60 6.32
C SER A 506 23.37 -12.68 7.19
N PRO A 507 24.68 -12.56 7.55
CA PRO A 507 25.35 -13.56 8.39
C PRO A 507 24.75 -13.80 9.76
N SER A 508 24.02 -12.82 10.29
CA SER A 508 23.42 -12.85 11.65
C SER A 508 21.96 -13.28 11.68
N ALA A 509 21.32 -13.45 10.52
CA ALA A 509 19.90 -13.79 10.40
C ALA A 509 19.70 -15.26 10.01
N ALA A 510 18.51 -15.82 10.26
CA ALA A 510 18.12 -17.12 9.73
C ALA A 510 18.17 -17.08 8.19
N THR A 511 18.72 -18.13 7.57
CA THR A 511 18.84 -18.18 6.11
C THR A 511 17.45 -18.28 5.48
N TRP A 512 17.11 -17.29 4.67
CA TRP A 512 15.89 -17.28 3.87
C TRP A 512 16.15 -17.97 2.52
N PRO A 513 15.56 -19.13 2.24
CA PRO A 513 15.82 -19.86 1.00
C PRO A 513 15.15 -19.16 -0.18
N ALA A 514 15.89 -18.99 -1.27
CA ALA A 514 15.34 -18.42 -2.50
C ALA A 514 14.40 -19.42 -3.20
N TRP A 515 13.26 -18.95 -3.66
CA TRP A 515 12.22 -19.75 -4.32
C TRP A 515 12.70 -20.41 -5.61
N ASP A 516 13.53 -19.73 -6.39
CA ASP A 516 14.11 -20.24 -7.63
C ASP A 516 15.04 -21.43 -7.42
N LYS A 517 15.69 -21.53 -6.26
CA LYS A 517 16.55 -22.66 -5.88
C LYS A 517 15.78 -23.83 -5.30
N ALA A 518 14.69 -23.54 -4.60
CA ALA A 518 13.84 -24.53 -3.96
C ALA A 518 12.38 -24.08 -4.04
N PRO A 519 11.66 -24.36 -5.13
CA PRO A 519 10.28 -23.98 -5.30
C PRO A 519 9.39 -24.47 -4.14
N GLY A 520 8.54 -23.60 -3.62
CA GLY A 520 7.72 -23.86 -2.44
C GLY A 520 8.41 -23.57 -1.10
N SER A 521 9.70 -23.17 -1.11
CA SER A 521 10.37 -22.73 0.12
C SER A 521 9.99 -21.30 0.50
N TYR A 522 9.94 -21.04 1.81
CA TYR A 522 9.64 -19.71 2.34
C TYR A 522 10.26 -19.52 3.71
N ILE A 523 10.30 -18.29 4.19
CA ILE A 523 10.54 -18.03 5.61
C ILE A 523 9.19 -17.82 6.31
N GLU A 524 9.03 -18.46 7.46
CA GLU A 524 7.90 -18.23 8.35
C GLU A 524 8.36 -17.34 9.49
N PHE A 525 7.74 -16.17 9.66
CA PHE A 525 7.79 -15.42 10.89
C PHE A 525 6.80 -16.07 11.85
N SER A 526 7.31 -17.05 12.59
CA SER A 526 6.52 -18.03 13.31
C SER A 526 5.74 -17.45 14.50
N PRO A 527 4.73 -18.17 15.04
CA PRO A 527 3.94 -17.70 16.17
C PRO A 527 4.75 -17.32 17.42
N ASP A 528 5.90 -17.94 17.63
CA ASP A 528 6.83 -17.64 18.73
C ASP A 528 7.82 -16.50 18.40
N GLY A 529 7.64 -15.84 17.24
CA GLY A 529 8.41 -14.66 16.82
C GLY A 529 9.83 -14.99 16.36
N ALA A 530 10.06 -16.17 15.77
CA ALA A 530 11.33 -16.53 15.14
C ALA A 530 11.17 -16.69 13.64
N PRO A 531 12.11 -16.18 12.82
CA PRO A 531 12.16 -16.49 11.40
C PRO A 531 12.63 -17.94 11.20
N VAL A 532 11.80 -18.78 10.56
CA VAL A 532 12.08 -20.21 10.37
C VAL A 532 11.94 -20.58 8.90
N PRO A 533 12.99 -21.12 8.24
CA PRO A 533 12.85 -21.66 6.89
C PRO A 533 11.87 -22.83 6.83
N ARG A 534 10.99 -22.83 5.83
CA ARG A 534 9.93 -23.82 5.64
C ARG A 534 9.83 -24.25 4.16
N GLN A 535 9.03 -25.30 3.93
CA GLN A 535 8.62 -25.81 2.63
C GLN A 535 7.10 -25.95 2.57
N GLY A 536 6.52 -25.86 1.35
CA GLY A 536 5.08 -26.03 1.16
C GLY A 536 4.30 -24.76 1.46
N PHE A 537 4.74 -23.61 0.90
CA PHE A 537 4.10 -22.29 1.05
C PHE A 537 2.60 -22.32 0.74
N ALA A 538 2.22 -22.94 -0.35
CA ALA A 538 0.84 -23.03 -0.80
C ALA A 538 0.37 -24.49 -0.89
N PRO A 539 -0.93 -24.77 -0.74
CA PRO A 539 -1.46 -26.11 -0.91
C PRO A 539 -1.19 -26.68 -2.32
N PRO A 540 -1.02 -28.01 -2.47
CA PRO A 540 -0.70 -28.63 -3.76
C PRO A 540 -1.73 -28.35 -4.87
N PHE A 541 -3.00 -28.07 -4.54
CA PHE A 541 -4.00 -27.72 -5.56
C PHE A 541 -3.75 -26.34 -6.21
N CYS A 542 -2.86 -25.51 -5.64
CA CYS A 542 -2.49 -24.23 -6.25
C CYS A 542 -1.75 -24.40 -7.58
N ASP A 543 -1.09 -25.53 -7.79
CA ASP A 543 -0.43 -25.85 -9.07
C ASP A 543 -1.44 -25.89 -10.22
N LEU A 544 -2.69 -26.30 -9.95
CA LEU A 544 -3.77 -26.32 -10.93
C LEU A 544 -4.15 -24.92 -11.42
N SER A 545 -4.09 -23.90 -10.55
CA SER A 545 -4.35 -22.52 -10.95
C SER A 545 -3.24 -22.00 -11.88
N LEU A 546 -2.00 -22.37 -11.62
CA LEU A 546 -0.84 -22.03 -12.44
C LEU A 546 -0.92 -22.70 -13.82
N ASP A 547 -1.26 -24.00 -13.86
CA ASP A 547 -1.42 -24.75 -15.11
C ASP A 547 -2.58 -24.20 -15.96
N ARG A 548 -3.67 -23.77 -15.32
CA ARG A 548 -4.79 -23.13 -16.01
C ARG A 548 -4.41 -21.76 -16.58
N LEU A 549 -3.67 -20.94 -15.84
CA LEU A 549 -3.12 -19.67 -16.34
C LEU A 549 -2.24 -19.93 -17.58
N ARG A 550 -1.38 -20.94 -17.54
CA ARG A 550 -0.55 -21.37 -18.69
C ARG A 550 -1.39 -21.95 -19.84
N GLY A 551 -2.40 -22.75 -19.52
CA GLY A 551 -3.29 -23.37 -20.50
C GLY A 551 -4.16 -22.35 -21.26
N GLN A 552 -4.63 -21.29 -20.60
CA GLN A 552 -5.35 -20.19 -21.27
C GLN A 552 -4.51 -19.47 -22.34
N LEU A 553 -3.18 -19.55 -22.25
CA LEU A 553 -2.25 -18.99 -23.25
C LEU A 553 -2.09 -19.92 -24.46
N SER A 554 -2.21 -21.23 -24.30
CA SER A 554 -2.05 -22.21 -25.38
C SER A 554 -3.26 -22.34 -26.30
N ILE A 555 -4.44 -21.95 -25.82
CA ILE A 555 -5.71 -22.01 -26.57
C ILE A 555 -5.85 -20.81 -27.54
N ASN A 556 -5.09 -19.73 -27.32
CA ASN A 556 -5.10 -18.51 -28.14
C ASN A 556 -3.89 -18.41 -29.10
N LYS A 557 -3.17 -19.50 -29.34
CA LYS A 557 -2.19 -19.68 -30.43
C LYS A 557 -2.81 -20.52 -31.53
#